data_fb240326dd05b2b932caa95df1aac30a
#
_entry.id   fb240326dd05b2b932caa95df1aac30a
#
_cell.length_a   1.000
_cell.length_b   1.000
_cell.length_c   1.000
_cell.angle_alpha   90.00
_cell.angle_beta   90.00
_cell.angle_gamma   90.00
#
_symmetry.space_group_name_H-M   'P 1'
#
loop_
_entity.id
_entity.type
_entity.pdbx_description
1 polymer ?
#
loop_
_entity_poly.entity_id
_entity_poly.type
_entity_poly.pdbx_seq_one_letter_code
_entity_poly.pdbx_strand_id
1 'polypeptide(L)'
;MNTLRYMSFDIRRALKEPTALAVSVALPSILFIVFGASQTGTDRAFNDGNVASYVMIGMAAYGAITGAVGTVGSMVVDEISGWGRQLALTPLRAWQRTVAQIVTTMARAALAVIGVFLCGYFGNASMPVREWLAAGALSVVAVIPFSL
;
A
#
# COMPACT_ATOMS: atom_id res chain seq x y z
N MET A 1 -2.14 -8.17 27.11
CA MET A 1 -2.81 -7.53 25.95
C MET A 1 -2.73 -8.50 24.79
N ASN A 2 -3.86 -8.91 24.19
CA ASN A 2 -3.83 -9.92 23.13
C ASN A 2 -3.22 -9.30 21.85
N THR A 3 -2.33 -10.04 21.16
CA THR A 3 -1.68 -9.62 19.93
C THR A 3 -2.67 -9.07 18.89
N LEU A 4 -3.84 -9.69 18.78
CA LEU A 4 -4.93 -9.24 17.89
C LEU A 4 -5.47 -7.84 18.22
N ARG A 5 -5.58 -7.49 19.50
CA ARG A 5 -6.00 -6.14 19.92
C ARG A 5 -4.94 -5.10 19.60
N TYR A 6 -3.67 -5.42 19.75
CA TYR A 6 -2.57 -4.55 19.36
C TYR A 6 -2.58 -4.31 17.84
N MET A 7 -2.68 -5.38 17.05
CA MET A 7 -2.75 -5.29 15.58
C MET A 7 -3.93 -4.45 15.10
N SER A 8 -5.12 -4.65 15.68
CA SER A 8 -6.30 -3.86 15.30
C SER A 8 -6.18 -2.38 15.64
N PHE A 9 -5.53 -2.08 16.76
CA PHE A 9 -5.25 -0.69 17.16
C PHE A 9 -4.25 -0.04 16.20
N ASP A 10 -3.17 -0.75 15.88
CA ASP A 10 -2.10 -0.27 15.00
C ASP A 10 -2.62 -0.01 13.57
N ILE A 11 -3.41 -0.94 13.03
CA ILE A 11 -4.10 -0.76 11.75
C ILE A 11 -5.03 0.46 11.79
N ARG A 12 -5.85 0.60 12.83
CA ARG A 12 -6.76 1.76 12.95
C ARG A 12 -6.01 3.08 13.04
N ARG A 13 -4.89 3.12 13.76
CA ARG A 13 -4.02 4.29 13.85
C ARG A 13 -3.45 4.61 12.48
N ALA A 14 -2.89 3.61 11.80
CA ALA A 14 -2.33 3.73 10.46
C ALA A 14 -3.34 4.24 9.43
N LEU A 15 -4.60 3.81 9.52
CA LEU A 15 -5.69 4.26 8.65
C LEU A 15 -6.23 5.66 8.99
N LYS A 16 -5.91 6.17 10.17
CA LYS A 16 -6.31 7.52 10.60
C LYS A 16 -5.26 8.59 10.32
N GLU A 17 -4.11 8.24 9.78
CA GLU A 17 -3.09 9.19 9.35
C GLU A 17 -3.40 9.72 7.93
N PRO A 18 -4.14 10.85 7.81
CA PRO A 18 -4.64 11.32 6.52
C PRO A 18 -3.51 11.71 5.57
N THR A 19 -2.41 12.24 6.09
CA THR A 19 -1.26 12.68 5.29
C THR A 19 -0.56 11.51 4.61
N ALA A 20 -0.29 10.44 5.36
CA ALA A 20 0.35 9.25 4.82
C ALA A 20 -0.55 8.54 3.80
N LEU A 21 -1.85 8.46 4.06
CA LEU A 21 -2.83 7.89 3.11
C LEU A 21 -2.98 8.75 1.86
N ALA A 22 -3.01 10.08 2.00
CA ALA A 22 -3.09 10.98 0.86
C ALA A 22 -1.88 10.80 -0.08
N VAL A 23 -0.67 10.69 0.46
CA VAL A 23 0.53 10.49 -0.36
C VAL A 23 0.57 9.09 -0.98
N SER A 24 0.26 8.04 -0.23
CA SER A 24 0.36 6.66 -0.72
C SER A 24 -0.78 6.24 -1.64
N VAL A 25 -1.95 6.87 -1.55
CA VAL A 25 -3.13 6.53 -2.36
C VAL A 25 -3.41 7.61 -3.40
N ALA A 26 -3.53 8.88 -3.00
CA ALA A 26 -3.95 9.94 -3.91
C ALA A 26 -2.88 10.26 -4.96
N LEU A 27 -1.59 10.34 -4.56
CA LEU A 27 -0.52 10.66 -5.50
C LEU A 27 -0.42 9.63 -6.65
N PRO A 28 -0.28 8.31 -6.41
CA PRO A 28 -0.24 7.35 -7.51
C PRO A 28 -1.53 7.28 -8.30
N SER A 29 -2.69 7.52 -7.69
CA SER A 29 -3.97 7.58 -8.39
C SER A 29 -4.04 8.78 -9.36
N ILE A 30 -3.58 9.96 -8.93
CA ILE A 30 -3.50 11.15 -9.77
C ILE A 30 -2.50 10.93 -10.91
N LEU A 31 -1.31 10.38 -10.60
CA LEU A 31 -0.32 10.06 -11.62
C LEU A 31 -0.86 9.05 -12.65
N PHE A 32 -1.62 8.05 -12.19
CA PHE A 32 -2.28 7.13 -13.11
C PHE A 32 -3.28 7.85 -14.01
N ILE A 33 -4.11 8.74 -13.50
CA ILE A 33 -5.07 9.51 -14.30
C ILE A 33 -4.33 10.35 -15.34
N VAL A 34 -3.23 11.01 -14.96
CA VAL A 34 -2.45 11.87 -15.85
C VAL A 34 -1.68 11.06 -16.89
N PHE A 35 -1.05 9.97 -16.52
CA PHE A 35 -0.15 9.21 -17.40
C PHE A 35 -0.76 7.92 -17.96
N GLY A 36 -1.78 7.37 -17.32
CA GLY A 36 -2.41 6.12 -17.74
C GLY A 36 -3.76 6.30 -18.43
N ALA A 37 -4.61 7.18 -17.94
CA ALA A 37 -5.99 7.29 -18.42
C ALA A 37 -6.20 8.42 -19.45
N SER A 38 -5.44 9.51 -19.36
CA SER A 38 -5.69 10.73 -20.16
C SER A 38 -4.87 10.82 -21.45
N GLN A 39 -3.91 9.91 -21.66
CA GLN A 39 -3.06 9.97 -22.84
C GLN A 39 -3.66 9.22 -24.05
N THR A 40 -3.49 9.79 -25.23
CA THR A 40 -3.88 9.15 -26.51
C THR A 40 -3.04 7.91 -26.76
N GLY A 41 -3.70 6.79 -27.05
CA GLY A 41 -3.02 5.53 -27.36
C GLY A 41 -2.85 4.55 -26.21
N THR A 42 -3.38 4.87 -25.03
CA THR A 42 -3.42 3.95 -23.87
C THR A 42 -4.32 2.73 -24.10
N ASP A 43 -5.24 2.83 -25.09
CA ASP A 43 -6.11 1.70 -25.52
C ASP A 43 -5.38 0.68 -26.40
N ARG A 44 -4.13 0.94 -26.80
CA ARG A 44 -3.36 -0.03 -27.60
C ARG A 44 -3.18 -1.31 -26.83
N ALA A 45 -3.46 -2.43 -27.48
CA ALA A 45 -3.25 -3.74 -26.92
C ALA A 45 -1.76 -3.94 -26.59
N PHE A 46 -1.48 -4.38 -25.39
CA PHE A 46 -0.16 -4.71 -24.90
C PHE A 46 -0.24 -6.00 -24.11
N ASN A 47 0.32 -7.08 -24.67
CA ASN A 47 0.21 -8.42 -24.12
C ASN A 47 -1.29 -8.81 -23.92
N ASP A 48 -1.69 -9.30 -22.76
CA ASP A 48 -3.08 -9.68 -22.43
C ASP A 48 -3.94 -8.51 -21.92
N GLY A 49 -3.46 -7.27 -22.02
CA GLY A 49 -4.16 -6.06 -21.58
C GLY A 49 -3.95 -4.88 -22.52
N ASN A 50 -4.04 -3.68 -21.99
CA ASN A 50 -3.72 -2.44 -22.69
C ASN A 50 -2.62 -1.66 -21.96
N VAL A 51 -2.08 -0.62 -22.60
CA VAL A 51 -1.03 0.23 -22.01
C VAL A 51 -1.51 0.88 -20.71
N ALA A 52 -2.79 1.24 -20.61
CA ALA A 52 -3.35 1.78 -19.37
C ALA A 52 -3.23 0.81 -18.20
N SER A 53 -3.48 -0.50 -18.42
CA SER A 53 -3.32 -1.53 -17.38
C SER A 53 -1.88 -1.66 -16.93
N TYR A 54 -0.93 -1.58 -17.86
CA TYR A 54 0.50 -1.64 -17.52
C TYR A 54 0.91 -0.47 -16.63
N VAL A 55 0.52 0.75 -16.99
CA VAL A 55 0.78 1.95 -16.17
C VAL A 55 0.09 1.85 -14.81
N MET A 56 -1.14 1.32 -14.76
CA MET A 56 -1.89 1.12 -13.53
C MET A 56 -1.15 0.19 -12.56
N ILE A 57 -0.63 -0.93 -13.03
CA ILE A 57 0.14 -1.89 -12.20
C ILE A 57 1.39 -1.20 -11.64
N GLY A 58 2.12 -0.46 -12.47
CA GLY A 58 3.29 0.31 -12.05
C GLY A 58 2.97 1.34 -10.97
N MET A 59 1.86 2.09 -11.13
CA MET A 59 1.42 3.09 -10.15
C MET A 59 0.90 2.44 -8.87
N ALA A 60 0.25 1.28 -8.97
CA ALA A 60 -0.17 0.52 -7.80
C ALA A 60 1.03 0.02 -6.97
N ALA A 61 2.05 -0.52 -7.63
CA ALA A 61 3.30 -0.93 -6.98
C ALA A 61 4.03 0.27 -6.34
N TYR A 62 4.11 1.39 -7.05
CA TYR A 62 4.67 2.64 -6.50
C TYR A 62 3.94 3.11 -5.25
N GLY A 63 2.60 3.12 -5.26
CA GLY A 63 1.78 3.49 -4.11
C GLY A 63 1.97 2.53 -2.93
N ALA A 64 2.07 1.24 -3.19
CA ALA A 64 2.32 0.21 -2.18
C ALA A 64 3.68 0.41 -1.50
N ILE A 65 4.75 0.63 -2.27
CA ILE A 65 6.11 0.88 -1.76
C ILE A 65 6.16 2.19 -0.98
N THR A 66 5.57 3.27 -1.50
CA THR A 66 5.51 4.58 -0.82
C THR A 66 4.77 4.47 0.52
N GLY A 67 3.66 3.73 0.55
CA GLY A 67 2.93 3.43 1.78
C GLY A 67 3.75 2.64 2.80
N ALA A 68 4.57 1.68 2.35
CA ALA A 68 5.47 0.91 3.20
C ALA A 68 6.55 1.81 3.82
N VAL A 69 7.25 2.58 3.00
CA VAL A 69 8.29 3.51 3.45
C VAL A 69 7.72 4.52 4.46
N GLY A 70 6.52 5.05 4.21
CA GLY A 70 5.83 5.93 5.16
C GLY A 70 5.51 5.25 6.49
N THR A 71 5.16 3.97 6.48
CA THR A 71 4.90 3.19 7.70
C THR A 71 6.18 3.00 8.52
N VAL A 72 7.27 2.62 7.86
CA VAL A 72 8.59 2.46 8.52
C VAL A 72 9.07 3.81 9.06
N GLY A 73 8.92 4.89 8.29
CA GLY A 73 9.28 6.24 8.74
C GLY A 73 8.53 6.66 10.01
N SER A 74 7.22 6.39 10.09
CA SER A 74 6.43 6.70 11.30
C SER A 74 6.88 5.90 12.53
N MET A 75 7.33 4.67 12.34
CA MET A 75 7.87 3.84 13.42
C MET A 75 9.19 4.36 13.98
N VAL A 76 10.09 4.83 13.11
CA VAL A 76 11.35 5.46 13.53
C VAL A 76 11.05 6.70 14.38
N VAL A 77 10.08 7.53 13.97
CA VAL A 77 9.65 8.69 14.74
C VAL A 77 9.07 8.27 16.10
N ASP A 78 8.26 7.22 16.13
CA ASP A 78 7.72 6.68 17.40
C ASP A 78 8.82 6.18 18.34
N GLU A 79 9.86 5.53 17.84
CA GLU A 79 11.01 5.10 18.65
C GLU A 79 11.78 6.28 19.24
N ILE A 80 12.06 7.30 18.44
CA ILE A 80 12.77 8.51 18.87
C ILE A 80 11.93 9.30 19.90
N SER A 81 10.61 9.34 19.75
CA SER A 81 9.69 10.02 20.68
C SER A 81 9.52 9.31 22.03
N GLY A 82 10.18 8.16 22.23
CA GLY A 82 10.14 7.40 23.48
C GLY A 82 8.97 6.43 23.61
N TRP A 83 8.12 6.33 22.59
CA TRP A 83 7.03 5.34 22.54
C TRP A 83 7.56 3.90 22.63
N GLY A 84 8.73 3.63 22.05
CA GLY A 84 9.41 2.35 22.15
C GLY A 84 9.71 1.94 23.62
N ARG A 85 10.06 2.91 24.49
CA ARG A 85 10.26 2.66 25.92
C ARG A 85 8.97 2.29 26.65
N GLN A 86 7.86 2.91 26.32
CA GLN A 86 6.55 2.57 26.89
C GLN A 86 6.11 1.17 26.43
N LEU A 87 6.36 0.81 25.19
CA LEU A 87 6.10 -0.52 24.66
C LEU A 87 7.00 -1.60 25.29
N ALA A 88 8.21 -1.27 25.70
CA ALA A 88 9.11 -2.20 26.40
C ALA A 88 8.58 -2.61 27.82
N LEU A 89 7.70 -1.80 28.40
CA LEU A 89 7.01 -2.12 29.68
C LEU A 89 5.80 -3.04 29.46
N THR A 90 5.42 -3.34 28.23
CA THR A 90 4.33 -4.26 27.93
C THR A 90 4.87 -5.68 27.71
N PRO A 91 4.12 -6.75 28.04
CA PRO A 91 4.54 -8.14 27.85
C PRO A 91 4.52 -8.59 26.38
N LEU A 92 4.79 -7.66 25.43
CA LEU A 92 4.85 -7.95 24.01
C LEU A 92 6.23 -8.45 23.61
N ARG A 93 6.28 -9.62 22.98
CA ARG A 93 7.52 -10.18 22.44
C ARG A 93 7.92 -9.44 21.16
N ALA A 94 9.23 -9.32 20.89
CA ALA A 94 9.76 -8.62 19.73
C ALA A 94 9.13 -9.09 18.40
N TRP A 95 9.00 -10.40 18.20
CA TRP A 95 8.39 -10.96 17.00
C TRP A 95 6.93 -10.55 16.79
N GLN A 96 6.17 -10.32 17.86
CA GLN A 96 4.78 -9.86 17.78
C GLN A 96 4.69 -8.43 17.21
N ARG A 97 5.67 -7.59 17.53
CA ARG A 97 5.79 -6.25 16.96
C ARG A 97 6.09 -6.34 15.46
N THR A 98 7.07 -7.14 15.05
CA THR A 98 7.42 -7.32 13.65
C THR A 98 6.23 -7.84 12.84
N VAL A 99 5.52 -8.84 13.34
CA VAL A 99 4.32 -9.35 12.66
C VAL A 99 3.23 -8.26 12.55
N ALA A 100 2.98 -7.50 13.60
CA ALA A 100 2.01 -6.40 13.55
C ALA A 100 2.43 -5.35 12.52
N GLN A 101 3.71 -5.01 12.46
CA GLN A 101 4.28 -4.08 11.48
C GLN A 101 4.06 -4.56 10.05
N ILE A 102 4.40 -5.81 9.75
CA ILE A 102 4.17 -6.41 8.41
C ILE A 102 2.69 -6.32 8.03
N VAL A 103 1.80 -6.72 8.93
CA VAL A 103 0.35 -6.70 8.66
C VAL A 103 -0.17 -5.27 8.43
N THR A 104 0.27 -4.30 9.23
CA THR A 104 -0.11 -2.89 9.06
C THR A 104 0.40 -2.32 7.74
N THR A 105 1.65 -2.64 7.37
CA THR A 105 2.24 -2.23 6.10
C THR A 105 1.50 -2.85 4.92
N MET A 106 1.16 -4.15 4.98
CA MET A 106 0.36 -4.82 3.95
C MET A 106 -1.05 -4.22 3.84
N ALA A 107 -1.68 -3.87 4.95
CA ALA A 107 -3.00 -3.23 4.94
C ALA A 107 -2.96 -1.85 4.25
N ARG A 108 -1.94 -1.03 4.50
CA ARG A 108 -1.75 0.26 3.80
C ARG A 108 -1.45 0.06 2.32
N ALA A 109 -0.58 -0.90 1.98
CA ALA A 109 -0.29 -1.24 0.59
C ALA A 109 -1.53 -1.70 -0.16
N ALA A 110 -2.36 -2.55 0.46
CA ALA A 110 -3.62 -2.99 -0.12
C ALA A 110 -4.57 -1.81 -0.41
N LEU A 111 -4.66 -0.83 0.49
CA LEU A 111 -5.46 0.38 0.25
C LEU A 111 -4.93 1.21 -0.93
N ALA A 112 -3.62 1.36 -1.05
CA ALA A 112 -3.01 2.06 -2.18
C ALA A 112 -3.32 1.35 -3.50
N VAL A 113 -3.16 0.03 -3.54
CA VAL A 113 -3.49 -0.80 -4.72
C VAL A 113 -4.97 -0.69 -5.07
N ILE A 114 -5.87 -0.81 -4.10
CA ILE A 114 -7.32 -0.67 -4.31
C ILE A 114 -7.65 0.72 -4.87
N GLY A 115 -7.07 1.79 -4.31
CA GLY A 115 -7.29 3.15 -4.79
C GLY A 115 -6.90 3.33 -6.26
N VAL A 116 -5.72 2.87 -6.65
CA VAL A 116 -5.24 2.94 -8.04
C VAL A 116 -6.09 2.05 -8.95
N PHE A 117 -6.48 0.85 -8.51
CA PHE A 117 -7.31 -0.07 -9.29
C PHE A 117 -8.72 0.47 -9.52
N LEU A 118 -9.31 1.14 -8.54
CA LEU A 118 -10.58 1.84 -8.74
C LEU A 118 -10.45 2.93 -9.81
N CYS A 119 -9.38 3.73 -9.77
CA CYS A 119 -9.10 4.71 -10.82
C CYS A 119 -8.87 4.02 -12.18
N GLY A 120 -8.21 2.88 -12.20
CA GLY A 120 -7.98 2.07 -13.41
C GLY A 120 -9.27 1.55 -14.02
N TYR A 121 -10.20 1.09 -13.21
CA TYR A 121 -11.51 0.63 -13.64
C TYR A 121 -12.30 1.74 -14.36
N PHE A 122 -12.25 2.97 -13.86
CA PHE A 122 -12.87 4.14 -14.49
C PHE A 122 -12.03 4.71 -15.66
N GLY A 123 -10.75 4.39 -15.73
CA GLY A 123 -9.76 4.95 -16.66
C GLY A 123 -9.43 4.04 -17.87
N ASN A 124 -10.39 3.21 -18.34
CA ASN A 124 -10.21 2.31 -19.49
C ASN A 124 -9.08 1.28 -19.39
N ALA A 125 -8.60 0.96 -18.18
CA ALA A 125 -7.68 -0.14 -18.02
C ALA A 125 -8.41 -1.47 -18.27
N SER A 126 -8.01 -2.20 -19.29
CA SER A 126 -8.62 -3.47 -19.66
C SER A 126 -7.61 -4.60 -19.56
N MET A 127 -7.93 -5.59 -18.74
CA MET A 127 -7.20 -6.85 -18.64
C MET A 127 -8.10 -7.93 -18.02
N PRO A 128 -7.78 -9.23 -18.18
CA PRO A 128 -8.52 -10.31 -17.55
C PRO A 128 -8.57 -10.17 -16.02
N VAL A 129 -9.70 -10.56 -15.41
CA VAL A 129 -9.88 -10.48 -13.94
C VAL A 129 -8.78 -11.22 -13.17
N ARG A 130 -8.29 -12.31 -13.72
CA ARG A 130 -7.18 -13.07 -13.15
C ARG A 130 -5.92 -12.21 -13.00
N GLU A 131 -5.61 -11.41 -14.00
CA GLU A 131 -4.45 -10.52 -13.99
C GLU A 131 -4.62 -9.36 -13.00
N TRP A 132 -5.86 -8.85 -12.83
CA TRP A 132 -6.17 -7.86 -11.78
C TRP A 132 -5.84 -8.41 -10.39
N LEU A 133 -6.29 -9.61 -10.09
CA LEU A 133 -6.05 -10.25 -8.79
C LEU A 133 -4.57 -10.59 -8.59
N ALA A 134 -3.91 -11.11 -9.62
CA ALA A 134 -2.50 -11.46 -9.56
C ALA A 134 -1.62 -10.23 -9.36
N ALA A 135 -1.84 -9.17 -10.13
CA ALA A 135 -1.09 -7.92 -10.01
C ALA A 135 -1.30 -7.24 -8.64
N GLY A 136 -2.54 -7.23 -8.15
CA GLY A 136 -2.86 -6.70 -6.83
C GLY A 136 -2.18 -7.48 -5.70
N ALA A 137 -2.30 -8.81 -5.72
CA ALA A 137 -1.67 -9.67 -4.74
C ALA A 137 -0.14 -9.56 -4.76
N LEU A 138 0.46 -9.56 -5.96
CA LEU A 138 1.90 -9.43 -6.13
C LEU A 138 2.41 -8.08 -5.62
N SER A 139 1.69 -6.98 -5.90
CA SER A 139 2.05 -5.64 -5.43
C SER A 139 2.03 -5.54 -3.89
N VAL A 140 1.07 -6.19 -3.24
CA VAL A 140 0.98 -6.22 -1.77
C VAL A 140 2.07 -7.10 -1.16
N VAL A 141 2.35 -8.27 -1.76
CA VAL A 141 3.39 -9.19 -1.27
C VAL A 141 4.80 -8.61 -1.47
N ALA A 142 5.02 -7.90 -2.57
CA ALA A 142 6.31 -7.26 -2.87
C ALA A 142 6.71 -6.18 -1.85
N VAL A 143 5.78 -5.74 -1.00
CA VAL A 143 6.05 -4.75 0.07
C VAL A 143 6.67 -5.39 1.32
N ILE A 144 6.57 -6.71 1.50
CA ILE A 144 7.08 -7.40 2.71
C ILE A 144 8.56 -7.06 3.00
N PRO A 145 9.49 -7.13 2.05
CA PRO A 145 10.89 -6.81 2.33
C PRO A 145 11.11 -5.35 2.73
N PHE A 146 10.21 -4.44 2.37
CA PHE A 146 10.29 -3.03 2.76
C PHE A 146 9.68 -2.76 4.16
N SER A 147 9.09 -3.77 4.79
CA SER A 147 8.49 -3.67 6.13
C SER A 147 9.39 -4.22 7.23
N LEU A 148 10.54 -4.77 6.88
CA LEU A 148 11.55 -5.34 7.78
C LEU A 148 12.69 -4.37 8.02
#